data_1683c12855fb4fad851cd7323ca22b87
#
_entry.id   1683c12855fb4fad851cd7323ca22b87
#
_cell.length_a   1.000
_cell.length_b   1.000
_cell.length_c   1.000
_cell.angle_alpha   90.00
_cell.angle_beta   90.00
_cell.angle_gamma   90.00
#
_symmetry.space_group_name_H-M   'P 1'
#
loop_
_entity.id
_entity.type
_entity.pdbx_description
1 polymer ?
#
loop_
_entity_poly.entity_id
_entity_poly.type
_entity_poly.pdbx_seq_one_letter_code
_entity_poly.pdbx_strand_id
1 'polypeptide(L)'
;MTLENKLNITDSTELARMEEKISKKKAVELFENEYLNQCEVGTFQMLAAIHKYLFDEIYDFAGKIRTVNIAKGNFRFAPVMYLKTAIENIEKMPQTTFDEIIEKYVEMNIAHPFREGNGRSTRIWLDLILSLIHISEPTRPLYI
;
A
#
# COMPACT_ATOMS: atom_id res chain seq x y z
N MET A 1 -17.04 10.14 11.17
CA MET A 1 -17.69 10.14 9.84
C MET A 1 -17.10 9.04 8.97
N THR A 2 -17.97 8.29 8.29
CA THR A 2 -17.54 7.17 7.45
C THR A 2 -17.13 7.66 6.07
N LEU A 3 -16.02 7.10 5.53
CA LEU A 3 -15.57 7.42 4.18
C LEU A 3 -16.62 6.97 3.16
N GLU A 4 -16.75 7.74 2.08
CA GLU A 4 -17.58 7.32 0.96
C GLU A 4 -17.03 6.04 0.38
N ASN A 5 -17.90 5.09 0.11
CA ASN A 5 -17.51 3.78 -0.39
C ASN A 5 -18.57 3.23 -1.35
N LYS A 6 -18.12 2.33 -2.20
CA LYS A 6 -19.01 1.73 -3.21
C LYS A 6 -20.01 0.74 -2.62
N LEU A 7 -19.83 0.36 -1.37
CA LEU A 7 -20.73 -0.61 -0.68
C LEU A 7 -21.91 0.07 -0.01
N ASN A 8 -21.94 1.40 -0.04
CA ASN A 8 -22.98 2.21 0.60
C ASN A 8 -23.12 1.94 2.10
N ILE A 9 -22.00 1.66 2.75
CA ILE A 9 -21.95 1.42 4.19
C ILE A 9 -21.77 2.75 4.90
N THR A 10 -22.61 3.01 5.91
CA THR A 10 -22.55 4.25 6.68
C THR A 10 -22.01 4.06 8.10
N ASP A 11 -21.95 2.83 8.58
CA ASP A 11 -21.37 2.52 9.89
C ASP A 11 -19.88 2.23 9.75
N SER A 12 -19.07 2.97 10.50
CA SER A 12 -17.61 2.84 10.38
C SER A 12 -17.08 1.46 10.80
N THR A 13 -17.72 0.83 11.78
CA THR A 13 -17.32 -0.52 12.23
C THR A 13 -17.61 -1.54 11.13
N GLU A 14 -18.79 -1.44 10.52
CA GLU A 14 -19.16 -2.33 9.43
C GLU A 14 -18.26 -2.13 8.22
N LEU A 15 -17.94 -0.89 7.89
CA LEU A 15 -17.04 -0.61 6.78
C LEU A 15 -15.66 -1.21 7.03
N ALA A 16 -15.10 -1.05 8.23
CA ALA A 16 -13.81 -1.62 8.59
C ALA A 16 -13.81 -3.15 8.47
N ARG A 17 -14.91 -3.78 8.89
CA ARG A 17 -15.06 -5.23 8.82
C ARG A 17 -15.09 -5.71 7.37
N MET A 18 -15.86 -5.04 6.52
CA MET A 18 -15.95 -5.40 5.10
C MET A 18 -14.65 -5.10 4.36
N GLU A 19 -14.00 -3.99 4.69
CA GLU A 19 -12.71 -3.63 4.12
C GLU A 19 -11.67 -4.72 4.40
N GLU A 20 -11.60 -5.19 5.65
CA GLU A 20 -10.69 -6.26 6.03
C GLU A 20 -10.99 -7.54 5.26
N LYS A 21 -12.27 -7.93 5.21
CA LYS A 21 -12.68 -9.15 4.55
C LYS A 21 -12.34 -9.15 3.06
N ILE A 22 -12.71 -8.09 2.37
CA ILE A 22 -12.51 -7.98 0.92
C ILE A 22 -11.03 -7.86 0.59
N SER A 23 -10.28 -7.02 1.31
CA SER A 23 -8.88 -6.81 1.00
C SER A 23 -8.03 -8.04 1.28
N LYS A 24 -8.35 -8.83 2.30
CA LYS A 24 -7.65 -10.09 2.56
C LYS A 24 -7.85 -11.09 1.43
N LYS A 25 -9.09 -11.21 0.96
CA LYS A 25 -9.40 -12.08 -0.17
C LYS A 25 -8.66 -11.64 -1.43
N LYS A 26 -8.65 -10.34 -1.68
CA LYS A 26 -7.94 -9.79 -2.84
C LYS A 26 -6.43 -9.96 -2.73
N ALA A 27 -5.87 -9.87 -1.53
CA ALA A 27 -4.44 -10.09 -1.33
C ALA A 27 -4.03 -11.52 -1.72
N VAL A 28 -4.84 -12.51 -1.34
CA VAL A 28 -4.58 -13.90 -1.73
C VAL A 28 -4.64 -14.04 -3.25
N GLU A 29 -5.67 -13.50 -3.88
CA GLU A 29 -5.81 -13.54 -5.33
C GLU A 29 -4.64 -12.88 -6.05
N LEU A 30 -4.14 -11.78 -5.48
CA LEU A 30 -3.04 -11.02 -6.07
C LEU A 30 -1.78 -11.87 -6.23
N PHE A 31 -1.48 -12.74 -5.26
CA PHE A 31 -0.32 -13.62 -5.31
C PHE A 31 -0.53 -14.84 -6.18
N GLU A 32 -1.76 -15.15 -6.52
CA GLU A 32 -2.10 -16.30 -7.36
C GLU A 32 -2.18 -15.96 -8.85
N ASN A 33 -2.21 -14.67 -9.19
CA ASN A 33 -2.32 -14.24 -10.58
C ASN A 33 -1.11 -13.40 -10.99
N GLU A 34 -1.11 -12.97 -12.25
CA GLU A 34 0.01 -12.26 -12.85
C GLU A 34 -0.23 -10.75 -12.94
N TYR A 35 -1.16 -10.22 -12.14
CA TYR A 35 -1.56 -8.82 -12.21
C TYR A 35 -0.38 -7.84 -12.09
N LEU A 36 0.61 -8.16 -11.23
CA LEU A 36 1.74 -7.28 -10.96
C LEU A 36 2.95 -7.53 -11.86
N ASN A 37 2.89 -8.49 -12.78
CA ASN A 37 4.06 -8.87 -13.58
C ASN A 37 4.58 -7.76 -14.49
N GLN A 38 3.76 -6.78 -14.82
CA GLN A 38 4.16 -5.66 -15.65
C GLN A 38 4.74 -4.50 -14.86
N CYS A 39 4.72 -4.58 -13.54
CA CYS A 39 5.21 -3.52 -12.67
C CYS A 39 6.62 -3.83 -12.21
N GLU A 40 7.48 -2.82 -12.22
CA GLU A 40 8.81 -2.94 -11.68
C GLU A 40 8.75 -2.91 -10.16
N VAL A 41 9.44 -3.84 -9.50
CA VAL A 41 9.41 -3.99 -8.04
C VAL A 41 10.06 -2.77 -7.37
N GLY A 42 9.37 -2.22 -6.39
CA GLY A 42 9.86 -1.07 -5.64
C GLY A 42 9.45 0.28 -6.22
N THR A 43 8.66 0.30 -7.28
CA THR A 43 8.14 1.54 -7.86
C THR A 43 6.81 1.92 -7.22
N PHE A 44 6.46 3.19 -7.31
CA PHE A 44 5.14 3.63 -6.88
C PHE A 44 4.04 3.05 -7.76
N GLN A 45 4.31 2.83 -9.05
CA GLN A 45 3.36 2.20 -9.95
C GLN A 45 2.92 0.84 -9.40
N MET A 46 3.85 0.05 -8.90
CA MET A 46 3.52 -1.25 -8.30
C MET A 46 2.68 -1.06 -7.04
N LEU A 47 3.06 -0.12 -6.17
CA LEU A 47 2.29 0.14 -4.94
C LEU A 47 0.86 0.59 -5.26
N ALA A 48 0.71 1.48 -6.24
CA ALA A 48 -0.62 1.94 -6.68
C ALA A 48 -1.44 0.78 -7.26
N ALA A 49 -0.80 -0.11 -8.01
CA ALA A 49 -1.48 -1.28 -8.56
C ALA A 49 -1.94 -2.23 -7.46
N ILE A 50 -1.11 -2.43 -6.44
CA ILE A 50 -1.49 -3.24 -5.27
C ILE A 50 -2.71 -2.62 -4.58
N HIS A 51 -2.65 -1.33 -4.30
CA HIS A 51 -3.74 -0.63 -3.63
C HIS A 51 -5.04 -0.72 -4.43
N LYS A 52 -4.94 -0.50 -5.73
CA LYS A 52 -6.11 -0.59 -6.61
C LYS A 52 -6.72 -1.99 -6.57
N TYR A 53 -5.89 -3.02 -6.63
CA TYR A 53 -6.40 -4.39 -6.62
C TYR A 53 -7.14 -4.72 -5.33
N LEU A 54 -6.60 -4.27 -4.20
CA LEU A 54 -7.19 -4.58 -2.89
C LEU A 54 -8.49 -3.81 -2.63
N PHE A 55 -8.59 -2.57 -3.10
CA PHE A 55 -9.62 -1.65 -2.65
C PHE A 55 -10.56 -1.13 -3.74
N ASP A 56 -10.37 -1.54 -4.99
CA ASP A 56 -11.16 -1.03 -6.10
C ASP A 56 -12.66 -1.28 -5.96
N GLU A 57 -13.04 -2.37 -5.32
CA GLU A 57 -14.46 -2.68 -5.10
C GLU A 57 -15.08 -1.86 -3.96
N ILE A 58 -14.25 -1.22 -3.15
CA ILE A 58 -14.68 -0.51 -1.96
C ILE A 58 -14.63 1.00 -2.15
N TYR A 59 -13.57 1.51 -2.77
CA TYR A 59 -13.32 2.95 -2.86
C TYR A 59 -13.04 3.41 -4.28
N ASP A 60 -13.58 4.59 -4.62
CA ASP A 60 -13.29 5.23 -5.90
C ASP A 60 -11.84 5.71 -5.99
N PHE A 61 -11.20 5.99 -4.84
CA PHE A 61 -9.83 6.49 -4.82
C PHE A 61 -8.77 5.38 -4.88
N ALA A 62 -9.17 4.12 -5.04
CA ALA A 62 -8.23 3.01 -5.08
C ALA A 62 -7.15 3.23 -6.15
N GLY A 63 -5.89 3.16 -5.73
CA GLY A 63 -4.74 3.36 -6.61
C GLY A 63 -4.41 4.81 -6.91
N LYS A 64 -5.10 5.77 -6.30
CA LYS A 64 -4.90 7.20 -6.55
C LYS A 64 -4.28 7.90 -5.35
N ILE A 65 -3.33 8.78 -5.60
CA ILE A 65 -2.72 9.59 -4.54
C ILE A 65 -3.78 10.48 -3.90
N ARG A 66 -3.76 10.55 -2.58
CA ARG A 66 -4.73 11.36 -1.84
C ARG A 66 -4.59 12.85 -2.14
N THR A 67 -5.69 13.56 -1.95
CA THR A 67 -5.76 15.01 -2.16
C THR A 67 -5.97 15.78 -0.86
N VAL A 68 -5.93 15.07 0.28
CA VAL A 68 -6.15 15.69 1.60
C VAL A 68 -5.00 15.34 2.53
N ASN A 69 -4.74 16.23 3.49
CA ASN A 69 -3.81 15.94 4.57
C ASN A 69 -4.45 14.97 5.55
N ILE A 70 -3.67 14.02 6.04
CA ILE A 70 -4.16 13.02 6.99
C ILE A 70 -3.20 12.90 8.16
N ALA A 71 -3.74 12.46 9.29
CA ALA A 71 -2.98 12.27 10.53
C ALA A 71 -3.55 11.08 11.28
N LYS A 72 -2.72 10.49 12.14
CA LYS A 72 -3.15 9.42 13.05
C LYS A 72 -2.71 9.83 14.45
N GLY A 73 -3.68 10.20 15.30
CA GLY A 73 -3.37 10.78 16.58
C GLY A 73 -2.62 12.08 16.41
N ASN A 74 -1.44 12.19 17.03
CA ASN A 74 -0.59 13.37 16.91
C ASN A 74 0.39 13.30 15.77
N PHE A 75 0.45 12.16 15.06
CA PHE A 75 1.38 11.98 13.95
C PHE A 75 0.74 12.47 12.65
N ARG A 76 1.43 13.38 11.97
CA ARG A 76 0.99 13.88 10.66
C ARG A 76 1.82 13.24 9.57
N PHE A 77 1.14 12.68 8.59
CA PHE A 77 1.81 12.11 7.41
C PHE A 77 2.22 13.24 6.47
N ALA A 78 2.96 12.90 5.40
CA ALA A 78 3.49 13.90 4.49
C ALA A 78 2.38 14.85 3.99
N PRO A 79 2.63 16.18 4.01
CA PRO A 79 1.66 17.13 3.48
C PRO A 79 1.39 16.88 2.01
N VAL A 80 0.14 17.04 1.59
CA VAL A 80 -0.28 16.80 0.20
C VAL A 80 0.58 17.56 -0.80
N MET A 81 0.93 18.80 -0.48
CA MET A 81 1.69 19.64 -1.41
C MET A 81 3.09 19.10 -1.71
N TYR A 82 3.66 18.27 -0.81
CA TYR A 82 4.98 17.66 -1.00
C TYR A 82 4.91 16.18 -1.32
N LEU A 83 3.71 15.60 -1.34
CA LEU A 83 3.53 14.16 -1.40
C LEU A 83 4.10 13.55 -2.69
N LYS A 84 3.84 14.17 -3.82
CA LYS A 84 4.33 13.68 -5.10
C LYS A 84 5.86 13.67 -5.14
N THR A 85 6.49 14.74 -4.68
CA THR A 85 7.95 14.82 -4.63
C THR A 85 8.53 13.79 -3.67
N ALA A 86 7.89 13.61 -2.51
CA ALA A 86 8.32 12.61 -1.54
C ALA A 86 8.26 11.21 -2.14
N ILE A 87 7.18 10.88 -2.85
CA ILE A 87 7.04 9.57 -3.50
C ILE A 87 8.12 9.36 -4.55
N GLU A 88 8.40 10.36 -5.37
CA GLU A 88 9.45 10.28 -6.39
C GLU A 88 10.82 10.02 -5.76
N ASN A 89 11.12 10.69 -4.65
CA ASN A 89 12.38 10.48 -3.95
C ASN A 89 12.47 9.09 -3.32
N ILE A 90 11.37 8.61 -2.74
CA ILE A 90 11.32 7.27 -2.14
C ILE A 90 11.54 6.20 -3.20
N GLU A 91 10.94 6.37 -4.36
CA GLU A 91 11.09 5.43 -5.48
C GLU A 91 12.56 5.22 -5.84
N LYS A 92 13.37 6.28 -5.74
CA LYS A 92 14.79 6.25 -6.09
C LYS A 92 15.68 5.69 -4.98
N MET A 93 15.14 5.46 -3.79
CA MET A 93 15.93 4.91 -2.69
C MET A 93 16.44 3.50 -3.02
N PRO A 94 17.66 3.16 -2.57
CA PRO A 94 18.20 1.83 -2.86
C PRO A 94 17.43 0.71 -2.19
N GLN A 95 17.47 -0.46 -2.78
CA GLN A 95 16.75 -1.63 -2.29
C GLN A 95 17.54 -2.92 -2.51
N THR A 96 18.87 -2.87 -2.29
CA THR A 96 19.72 -4.03 -2.49
C THR A 96 20.04 -4.78 -1.21
N THR A 97 19.93 -4.14 -0.06
CA THR A 97 20.14 -4.78 1.24
C THR A 97 18.88 -4.75 2.07
N PHE A 98 18.81 -5.60 3.08
CA PHE A 98 17.66 -5.63 3.99
C PHE A 98 17.43 -4.26 4.64
N ASP A 99 18.50 -3.63 5.15
CA ASP A 99 18.37 -2.34 5.82
C ASP A 99 17.87 -1.25 4.88
N GLU A 100 18.36 -1.24 3.64
CA GLU A 100 17.92 -0.29 2.63
C GLU A 100 16.42 -0.46 2.32
N ILE A 101 15.98 -1.70 2.21
CA ILE A 101 14.58 -1.99 1.90
C ILE A 101 13.68 -1.56 3.05
N ILE A 102 14.08 -1.84 4.29
CA ILE A 102 13.29 -1.42 5.46
C ILE A 102 13.22 0.10 5.54
N GLU A 103 14.33 0.80 5.28
CA GLU A 103 14.33 2.27 5.28
C GLU A 103 13.37 2.82 4.23
N LYS A 104 13.40 2.25 3.03
CA LYS A 104 12.50 2.64 1.95
C LYS A 104 11.03 2.42 2.33
N TYR A 105 10.75 1.29 2.97
CA TYR A 105 9.40 0.97 3.44
C TYR A 105 8.93 1.96 4.50
N VAL A 106 9.80 2.30 5.47
CA VAL A 106 9.46 3.26 6.52
C VAL A 106 9.13 4.62 5.91
N GLU A 107 9.91 5.07 4.95
CA GLU A 107 9.66 6.36 4.29
C GLU A 107 8.34 6.37 3.53
N MET A 108 8.00 5.27 2.87
CA MET A 108 6.71 5.18 2.18
C MET A 108 5.54 5.17 3.17
N ASN A 109 5.72 4.54 4.34
CA ASN A 109 4.71 4.57 5.39
C ASN A 109 4.51 5.99 5.95
N ILE A 110 5.59 6.76 6.08
CA ILE A 110 5.49 8.15 6.52
C ILE A 110 4.80 9.00 5.47
N ALA A 111 5.06 8.75 4.20
CA ALA A 111 4.41 9.45 3.10
C ALA A 111 2.90 9.17 3.09
N HIS A 112 2.50 7.94 3.31
CA HIS A 112 1.08 7.55 3.39
C HIS A 112 0.31 8.05 2.17
N PRO A 113 0.61 7.51 0.97
CA PRO A 113 0.13 8.14 -0.27
C PRO A 113 -1.37 8.04 -0.52
N PHE A 114 -2.08 7.11 0.09
CA PHE A 114 -3.50 6.90 -0.18
C PHE A 114 -4.37 7.41 0.96
N ARG A 115 -5.64 7.63 0.66
CA ARG A 115 -6.59 8.13 1.67
C ARG A 115 -6.84 7.12 2.78
N GLU A 116 -6.84 5.82 2.44
CA GLU A 116 -7.08 4.71 3.36
C GLU A 116 -6.39 3.48 2.79
N GLY A 117 -6.10 2.49 3.63
CA GLY A 117 -5.52 1.23 3.17
C GLY A 117 -4.02 1.26 2.92
N ASN A 118 -3.32 2.29 3.40
CA ASN A 118 -1.87 2.42 3.21
C ASN A 118 -1.09 1.27 3.85
N GLY A 119 -1.40 0.94 5.10
CA GLY A 119 -0.66 -0.08 5.83
C GLY A 119 -0.65 -1.42 5.13
N ARG A 120 -1.80 -1.85 4.68
CA ARG A 120 -1.97 -3.14 4.04
C ARG A 120 -1.25 -3.19 2.69
N SER A 121 -1.44 -2.16 1.88
CA SER A 121 -0.81 -2.07 0.55
C SER A 121 0.71 -1.96 0.64
N THR A 122 1.20 -1.13 1.53
CA THR A 122 2.63 -0.90 1.68
C THR A 122 3.33 -2.15 2.22
N ARG A 123 2.66 -2.93 3.06
CA ARG A 123 3.22 -4.18 3.59
C ARG A 123 3.41 -5.21 2.49
N ILE A 124 2.45 -5.34 1.58
CA ILE A 124 2.59 -6.24 0.43
C ILE A 124 3.74 -5.78 -0.45
N TRP A 125 3.83 -4.48 -0.67
CA TRP A 125 4.90 -3.86 -1.44
C TRP A 125 6.27 -4.20 -0.83
N LEU A 126 6.38 -4.08 0.51
CA LEU A 126 7.59 -4.48 1.23
C LEU A 126 7.95 -5.95 0.99
N ASP A 127 6.97 -6.83 1.12
CA ASP A 127 7.20 -8.26 0.93
C ASP A 127 7.74 -8.58 -0.45
N LEU A 128 7.22 -7.91 -1.47
CA LEU A 128 7.68 -8.10 -2.85
C LEU A 128 9.09 -7.57 -3.05
N ILE A 129 9.44 -6.45 -2.44
CA ILE A 129 10.80 -5.93 -2.52
C ILE A 129 11.76 -6.87 -1.80
N LEU A 130 11.38 -7.36 -0.63
CA LEU A 130 12.22 -8.30 0.12
C LEU A 130 12.47 -9.59 -0.64
N SER A 131 11.54 -10.00 -1.50
CA SER A 131 11.72 -11.20 -2.30
C SER A 131 12.92 -11.10 -3.25
N LEU A 132 13.36 -9.89 -3.59
CA LEU A 132 14.53 -9.69 -4.44
C LEU A 132 15.82 -10.18 -3.79
N ILE A 133 15.92 -10.10 -2.46
CA ILE A 133 17.15 -10.51 -1.75
C ILE A 133 17.03 -11.90 -1.12
N HIS A 134 15.85 -12.51 -1.17
CA HIS A 134 15.62 -13.86 -0.63
C HIS A 134 15.32 -14.89 -1.71
N ILE A 135 15.82 -14.63 -2.89
CA ILE A 135 15.47 -15.43 -4.07
C ILE A 135 15.93 -16.89 -3.96
N SER A 136 17.01 -17.14 -3.22
CA SER A 136 17.59 -18.47 -3.07
C SER A 136 17.14 -19.19 -1.81
N GLU A 137 16.32 -18.55 -0.97
CA GLU A 137 15.89 -19.12 0.30
C GLU A 137 14.36 -19.25 0.32
N PRO A 138 13.84 -20.37 0.87
CA PRO A 138 12.39 -20.46 1.07
C PRO A 138 11.98 -19.51 2.17
N THR A 139 11.20 -18.51 1.83
CA THR A 139 10.72 -17.52 2.78
C THR A 139 9.22 -17.53 2.85
N ARG A 140 8.68 -17.17 3.99
CA ARG A 140 7.25 -16.95 4.16
C ARG A 140 6.97 -15.47 4.00
N PRO A 141 5.84 -15.11 3.39
CA PRO A 141 5.44 -13.70 3.37
C PRO A 141 5.31 -13.13 4.77
N LEU A 142 5.83 -11.91 4.97
CA LEU A 142 5.90 -11.31 6.29
C LEU A 142 4.53 -10.93 6.86
N TYR A 143 3.53 -10.81 6.01
CA TYR A 143 2.19 -10.40 6.43
C TYR A 143 1.26 -11.55 6.77
N ILE A 144 1.72 -12.76 6.68
CA ILE A 144 0.95 -13.94 7.05
C ILE A 144 1.02 -14.18 8.55
#